data_a8bfa1adca00c73cdb1fdbbd01289301
#
_entry.id   a8bfa1adca00c73cdb1fdbbd01289301
#
_cell.length_a   1.000
_cell.length_b   1.000
_cell.length_c   1.000
_cell.angle_alpha   90.00
_cell.angle_beta   90.00
_cell.angle_gamma   90.00
#
_symmetry.space_group_name_H-M   'P 1'
#
loop_
_entity.id
_entity.type
_entity.pdbx_description
1 polymer ?
#
loop_
_entity_poly.entity_id
_entity_poly.type
_entity_poly.pdbx_seq_one_letter_code
_entity_poly.pdbx_strand_id
1 'polypeptide(L)'
;MQKIKKWVRYRGFTLVELLVAIGILAAISSVAVLTLNPAELFKQSRDANRFSSLASLKKAINLFQLNPGAPSQMGTPGIVYVSLPDENSDCSSWSGLGSGYTYRCVPSADLTKANGAGWIPINFEGEGRPLLPALPIDPVNSFYDPADPTSGYFYIYATDGTGKYEINAKTESVKYGGGG
;
A
#
# COMPACT_ATOMS: atom_id res chain seq x y z
N MET A 1 25.35 -22.43 62.84
CA MET A 1 25.66 -22.91 61.49
C MET A 1 25.78 -21.73 60.58
N GLN A 2 27.00 -21.27 60.22
CA GLN A 2 27.20 -20.16 59.26
C GLN A 2 27.28 -20.75 57.84
N LYS A 3 26.37 -20.31 56.96
CA LYS A 3 26.38 -20.63 55.52
C LYS A 3 27.48 -19.84 54.83
N ILE A 4 28.53 -20.50 54.37
CA ILE A 4 29.59 -19.91 53.57
C ILE A 4 29.01 -19.58 52.18
N LYS A 5 28.87 -18.28 51.87
CA LYS A 5 28.52 -17.82 50.49
C LYS A 5 29.69 -18.13 49.56
N LYS A 6 29.51 -19.08 48.63
CA LYS A 6 30.44 -19.29 47.52
C LYS A 6 30.40 -18.07 46.59
N TRP A 7 31.48 -17.30 46.55
CA TRP A 7 31.70 -16.24 45.58
C TRP A 7 31.99 -16.87 44.21
N VAL A 8 31.06 -16.71 43.25
CA VAL A 8 31.28 -17.07 41.85
C VAL A 8 32.17 -15.98 41.26
N ARG A 9 33.40 -16.30 40.89
CA ARG A 9 34.28 -15.41 40.17
C ARG A 9 33.79 -15.31 38.72
N TYR A 10 33.15 -14.21 38.37
CA TYR A 10 32.87 -13.88 36.96
C TYR A 10 34.19 -13.50 36.31
N ARG A 11 34.55 -14.24 35.25
CA ARG A 11 35.66 -13.85 34.37
C ARG A 11 35.17 -12.67 33.52
N GLY A 12 35.80 -11.52 33.65
CA GLY A 12 35.56 -10.37 32.79
C GLY A 12 36.15 -10.59 31.39
N PHE A 13 35.51 -10.02 30.39
CA PHE A 13 36.02 -10.01 29.00
C PHE A 13 37.28 -9.16 28.93
N THR A 14 38.26 -9.61 28.13
CA THR A 14 39.43 -8.81 27.81
C THR A 14 39.07 -7.79 26.70
N LEU A 15 39.79 -6.67 26.66
CA LEU A 15 39.61 -5.64 25.61
C LEU A 15 39.87 -6.22 24.22
N VAL A 16 40.84 -7.16 24.11
CA VAL A 16 41.16 -7.82 22.83
C VAL A 16 40.06 -8.74 22.35
N GLU A 17 39.40 -9.52 23.25
CA GLU A 17 38.28 -10.37 22.89
C GLU A 17 37.09 -9.54 22.37
N LEU A 18 36.83 -8.38 23.01
CA LEU A 18 35.78 -7.49 22.54
C LEU A 18 36.11 -6.91 21.16
N LEU A 19 37.36 -6.47 20.96
CA LEU A 19 37.82 -5.90 19.69
C LEU A 19 37.70 -6.91 18.53
N VAL A 20 38.15 -8.16 18.77
CA VAL A 20 38.01 -9.23 17.78
C VAL A 20 36.57 -9.56 17.47
N ALA A 21 35.71 -9.63 18.52
CA ALA A 21 34.29 -9.92 18.34
C ALA A 21 33.58 -8.85 17.48
N ILE A 22 33.80 -7.55 17.73
CA ILE A 22 33.22 -6.48 16.93
C ILE A 22 33.79 -6.45 15.52
N GLY A 23 35.08 -6.78 15.32
CA GLY A 23 35.70 -6.89 14.00
C GLY A 23 35.04 -7.99 13.14
N ILE A 24 34.80 -9.16 13.72
CA ILE A 24 34.10 -10.26 13.03
C ILE A 24 32.64 -9.89 12.75
N LEU A 25 31.94 -9.31 13.72
CA LEU A 25 30.56 -8.86 13.52
C LEU A 25 30.44 -7.81 12.41
N ALA A 26 31.37 -6.85 12.34
CA ALA A 26 31.38 -5.84 11.28
C ALA A 26 31.59 -6.48 9.90
N ALA A 27 32.51 -7.45 9.78
CA ALA A 27 32.76 -8.16 8.53
C ALA A 27 31.52 -8.97 8.06
N ILE A 28 30.87 -9.71 8.96
CA ILE A 28 29.67 -10.48 8.62
C ILE A 28 28.50 -9.55 8.27
N SER A 29 28.31 -8.45 9.01
CA SER A 29 27.25 -7.48 8.77
C SER A 29 27.37 -6.82 7.39
N SER A 30 28.58 -6.48 6.94
CA SER A 30 28.80 -5.89 5.62
C SER A 30 28.40 -6.83 4.48
N VAL A 31 28.72 -8.11 4.58
CA VAL A 31 28.29 -9.12 3.59
C VAL A 31 26.78 -9.29 3.59
N ALA A 32 26.14 -9.34 4.76
CA ALA A 32 24.69 -9.49 4.86
C ALA A 32 23.94 -8.32 4.19
N VAL A 33 24.37 -7.08 4.39
CA VAL A 33 23.75 -5.89 3.77
C VAL A 33 23.87 -5.92 2.24
N LEU A 34 25.01 -6.35 1.71
CA LEU A 34 25.23 -6.43 0.27
C LEU A 34 24.37 -7.53 -0.40
N THR A 35 24.11 -8.63 0.30
CA THR A 35 23.36 -9.77 -0.27
C THR A 35 21.86 -9.61 -0.18
N LEU A 36 21.33 -8.95 0.85
CA LEU A 36 19.90 -8.88 1.11
C LEU A 36 19.16 -7.79 0.32
N ASN A 37 19.85 -6.84 -0.33
CA ASN A 37 19.27 -5.71 -1.04
C ASN A 37 18.05 -5.09 -0.28
N PRO A 38 18.26 -4.35 0.80
CA PRO A 38 17.18 -3.87 1.66
C PRO A 38 16.18 -2.97 0.91
N ALA A 39 16.62 -2.26 -0.13
CA ALA A 39 15.73 -1.45 -0.95
C ALA A 39 14.65 -2.30 -1.65
N GLU A 40 15.04 -3.47 -2.18
CA GLU A 40 14.08 -4.39 -2.80
C GLU A 40 13.13 -5.02 -1.77
N LEU A 41 13.58 -5.27 -0.55
CA LEU A 41 12.71 -5.76 0.53
C LEU A 41 11.63 -4.73 0.90
N PHE A 42 11.98 -3.44 0.95
CA PHE A 42 10.98 -2.38 1.18
C PHE A 42 9.97 -2.29 0.03
N LYS A 43 10.39 -2.43 -1.23
CA LYS A 43 9.48 -2.50 -2.38
C LYS A 43 8.52 -3.69 -2.26
N GLN A 44 9.03 -4.88 -1.92
CA GLN A 44 8.20 -6.07 -1.71
C GLN A 44 7.20 -5.89 -0.57
N SER A 45 7.59 -5.23 0.51
CA SER A 45 6.69 -4.90 1.62
C SER A 45 5.55 -3.98 1.17
N ARG A 46 5.83 -2.93 0.38
CA ARG A 46 4.79 -2.05 -0.16
C ARG A 46 3.87 -2.80 -1.13
N ASP A 47 4.42 -3.67 -1.98
CA ASP A 47 3.60 -4.50 -2.87
C ASP A 47 2.70 -5.47 -2.09
N ALA A 48 3.19 -6.06 -1.00
CA ALA A 48 2.36 -6.89 -0.12
C ALA A 48 1.19 -6.09 0.48
N ASN A 49 1.42 -4.83 0.86
CA ASN A 49 0.36 -3.93 1.32
C ASN A 49 -0.64 -3.62 0.19
N ARG A 50 -0.20 -3.41 -1.07
CA ARG A 50 -1.07 -3.23 -2.24
C ARG A 50 -1.98 -4.44 -2.44
N PHE A 51 -1.43 -5.64 -2.45
CA PHE A 51 -2.23 -6.85 -2.58
C PHE A 51 -3.25 -7.02 -1.45
N SER A 52 -2.87 -6.74 -0.21
CA SER A 52 -3.79 -6.77 0.93
C SER A 52 -4.91 -5.74 0.79
N SER A 53 -4.59 -4.53 0.36
CA SER A 53 -5.53 -3.45 0.12
C SER A 53 -6.53 -3.81 -0.98
N LEU A 54 -6.04 -4.29 -2.13
CA LEU A 54 -6.89 -4.70 -3.25
C LEU A 54 -7.76 -5.92 -2.90
N ALA A 55 -7.23 -6.87 -2.12
CA ALA A 55 -8.02 -8.01 -1.63
C ALA A 55 -9.15 -7.56 -0.69
N SER A 56 -8.89 -6.59 0.18
CA SER A 56 -9.89 -6.01 1.08
C SER A 56 -10.97 -5.26 0.31
N LEU A 57 -10.60 -4.45 -0.67
CA LEU A 57 -11.53 -3.76 -1.58
C LEU A 57 -12.39 -4.76 -2.34
N LYS A 58 -11.79 -5.77 -2.97
CA LYS A 58 -12.50 -6.82 -3.70
C LYS A 58 -13.53 -7.50 -2.81
N LYS A 59 -13.14 -7.84 -1.57
CA LYS A 59 -14.06 -8.45 -0.60
C LYS A 59 -15.23 -7.52 -0.26
N ALA A 60 -14.96 -6.24 -0.02
CA ALA A 60 -16.00 -5.25 0.30
C ALA A 60 -16.96 -5.04 -0.88
N ILE A 61 -16.44 -4.91 -2.11
CA ILE A 61 -17.27 -4.76 -3.31
C ILE A 61 -18.14 -6.00 -3.53
N ASN A 62 -17.58 -7.21 -3.42
CA ASN A 62 -18.35 -8.44 -3.58
C ASN A 62 -19.47 -8.57 -2.52
N LEU A 63 -19.20 -8.15 -1.29
CA LEU A 63 -20.26 -8.10 -0.25
C LEU A 63 -21.30 -7.03 -0.55
N PHE A 64 -20.91 -5.87 -1.05
CA PHE A 64 -21.81 -4.80 -1.47
C PHE A 64 -22.74 -5.28 -2.60
N GLN A 65 -22.24 -6.05 -3.55
CA GLN A 65 -23.00 -6.58 -4.68
C GLN A 65 -24.12 -7.56 -4.28
N LEU A 66 -24.11 -8.07 -3.06
CA LEU A 66 -25.21 -8.91 -2.56
C LEU A 66 -26.48 -8.08 -2.27
N ASN A 67 -26.38 -6.75 -2.22
CA ASN A 67 -27.54 -5.89 -2.00
C ASN A 67 -28.35 -5.71 -3.30
N PRO A 68 -29.68 -5.72 -3.22
CA PRO A 68 -30.53 -5.40 -4.36
C PRO A 68 -30.22 -4.00 -4.92
N GLY A 69 -30.04 -3.89 -6.25
CA GLY A 69 -29.71 -2.61 -6.91
C GLY A 69 -28.26 -2.18 -6.82
N ALA A 70 -27.37 -2.98 -6.21
CA ALA A 70 -25.95 -2.67 -6.08
C ALA A 70 -25.27 -2.26 -7.40
N PRO A 71 -25.48 -2.92 -8.55
CA PRO A 71 -24.79 -2.56 -9.79
C PRO A 71 -24.94 -1.09 -10.19
N SER A 72 -26.11 -0.50 -10.01
CA SER A 72 -26.36 0.92 -10.33
C SER A 72 -25.69 1.91 -9.38
N GLN A 73 -25.20 1.43 -8.23
CA GLN A 73 -24.55 2.22 -7.18
C GLN A 73 -23.03 2.04 -7.15
N MET A 74 -22.48 1.33 -8.11
CA MET A 74 -21.04 1.06 -8.18
C MET A 74 -20.23 2.13 -8.91
N GLY A 75 -20.89 3.15 -9.44
CA GLY A 75 -20.28 4.24 -10.19
C GLY A 75 -20.80 4.33 -11.62
N THR A 76 -20.31 5.31 -12.35
CA THR A 76 -20.75 5.59 -13.73
C THR A 76 -19.89 4.82 -14.72
N PRO A 77 -20.48 4.05 -15.65
CA PRO A 77 -19.75 3.39 -16.72
C PRO A 77 -18.94 4.37 -17.58
N GLY A 78 -17.74 3.98 -17.98
CA GLY A 78 -16.85 4.82 -18.79
C GLY A 78 -16.03 5.84 -18.00
N ILE A 79 -16.20 5.90 -16.67
CA ILE A 79 -15.37 6.72 -15.79
C ILE A 79 -14.33 5.84 -15.09
N VAL A 80 -13.08 6.29 -15.06
CA VAL A 80 -11.98 5.71 -14.30
C VAL A 80 -11.78 6.55 -13.04
N TYR A 81 -12.03 5.95 -11.90
CA TYR A 81 -11.86 6.57 -10.59
C TYR A 81 -10.43 6.34 -10.10
N VAL A 82 -9.78 7.37 -9.59
CA VAL A 82 -8.35 7.39 -9.27
C VAL A 82 -8.13 7.74 -7.80
N SER A 83 -7.25 7.03 -7.13
CA SER A 83 -6.92 7.28 -5.71
C SER A 83 -5.97 8.47 -5.48
N LEU A 84 -5.80 9.34 -6.47
CA LEU A 84 -5.05 10.58 -6.34
C LEU A 84 -5.98 11.74 -5.95
N PRO A 85 -5.54 12.62 -5.01
CA PRO A 85 -6.35 13.77 -4.63
C PRO A 85 -6.32 14.85 -5.70
N ASP A 86 -7.49 15.39 -6.04
CA ASP A 86 -7.63 16.60 -6.87
C ASP A 86 -8.82 17.42 -6.39
N GLU A 87 -8.59 18.68 -6.05
CA GLU A 87 -9.63 19.60 -5.55
C GLU A 87 -10.69 19.93 -6.63
N ASN A 88 -10.33 19.81 -7.91
CA ASN A 88 -11.25 20.00 -9.03
C ASN A 88 -12.09 18.78 -9.39
N SER A 89 -11.78 17.62 -8.79
CA SER A 89 -12.48 16.33 -8.97
C SER A 89 -12.48 15.76 -10.39
N ASP A 90 -11.87 16.41 -11.36
CA ASP A 90 -11.76 15.98 -12.76
C ASP A 90 -10.37 15.42 -13.11
N CYS A 91 -9.50 15.32 -12.12
CA CYS A 91 -8.10 14.92 -12.25
C CYS A 91 -7.26 15.84 -13.17
N SER A 92 -7.68 17.08 -13.40
CA SER A 92 -6.98 18.04 -14.29
C SER A 92 -5.59 18.42 -13.81
N SER A 93 -5.31 18.30 -12.52
CA SER A 93 -3.97 18.48 -11.96
C SER A 93 -2.97 17.39 -12.40
N TRP A 94 -3.45 16.30 -13.02
CA TRP A 94 -2.66 15.12 -13.36
C TRP A 94 -2.59 14.91 -14.88
N SER A 95 -1.75 15.68 -15.57
CA SER A 95 -1.69 15.77 -17.05
C SER A 95 -1.15 14.52 -17.78
N GLY A 96 -0.71 13.49 -17.09
CA GLY A 96 -0.13 12.27 -17.67
C GLY A 96 -1.03 11.03 -17.56
N LEU A 97 -2.29 11.17 -17.16
CA LEU A 97 -3.26 10.07 -17.27
C LEU A 97 -3.53 9.75 -18.74
N GLY A 98 -3.68 8.46 -19.05
CA GLY A 98 -3.83 8.00 -20.44
C GLY A 98 -4.97 8.69 -21.20
N SER A 99 -4.78 8.97 -22.48
CA SER A 99 -5.80 9.59 -23.33
C SER A 99 -6.94 8.61 -23.66
N GLY A 100 -8.14 9.16 -23.90
CA GLY A 100 -9.31 8.37 -24.32
C GLY A 100 -10.20 7.88 -23.19
N TYR A 101 -9.90 8.22 -21.94
CA TYR A 101 -10.72 7.91 -20.77
C TYR A 101 -11.19 9.20 -20.08
N THR A 102 -12.33 9.11 -19.42
CA THR A 102 -12.77 10.15 -18.47
C THR A 102 -12.33 9.74 -17.07
N TYR A 103 -11.58 10.61 -16.41
CA TYR A 103 -11.08 10.35 -15.05
C TYR A 103 -11.87 11.10 -14.01
N ARG A 104 -11.93 10.55 -12.81
CA ARG A 104 -12.48 11.20 -11.63
C ARG A 104 -11.56 11.00 -10.44
N CYS A 105 -11.19 12.11 -9.83
CA CYS A 105 -10.49 12.22 -8.56
C CYS A 105 -11.45 12.80 -7.50
N VAL A 106 -10.99 12.92 -6.27
CA VAL A 106 -11.71 13.58 -5.19
C VAL A 106 -10.76 14.46 -4.39
N PRO A 107 -11.29 15.48 -3.69
CA PRO A 107 -10.46 16.30 -2.79
C PRO A 107 -9.73 15.45 -1.75
N SER A 108 -8.58 15.94 -1.30
CA SER A 108 -7.74 15.26 -0.31
C SER A 108 -8.50 14.87 0.96
N ALA A 109 -9.42 15.73 1.41
CA ALA A 109 -10.25 15.51 2.59
C ALA A 109 -11.25 14.35 2.44
N ASP A 110 -11.58 13.96 1.21
CA ASP A 110 -12.57 12.92 0.90
C ASP A 110 -11.92 11.59 0.47
N LEU A 111 -10.64 11.61 0.15
CA LEU A 111 -9.93 10.53 -0.52
C LEU A 111 -10.18 9.14 0.09
N THR A 112 -10.14 9.01 1.39
CA THR A 112 -10.30 7.74 2.09
C THR A 112 -11.71 7.47 2.62
N LYS A 113 -12.68 8.35 2.35
CA LYS A 113 -14.06 8.16 2.82
C LYS A 113 -14.71 6.93 2.19
N ALA A 114 -15.36 6.12 3.01
CA ALA A 114 -16.03 4.89 2.59
C ALA A 114 -17.54 5.03 2.40
N ASN A 115 -18.09 6.25 2.52
CA ASN A 115 -19.51 6.57 2.42
C ASN A 115 -20.00 6.92 1.00
N GLY A 116 -19.21 6.61 -0.02
CA GLY A 116 -19.50 6.96 -1.42
C GLY A 116 -18.97 8.33 -1.86
N ALA A 117 -18.44 9.14 -0.96
CA ALA A 117 -17.76 10.40 -1.30
C ALA A 117 -16.26 10.23 -1.58
N GLY A 118 -15.68 9.05 -1.32
CA GLY A 118 -14.28 8.76 -1.55
C GLY A 118 -13.93 8.50 -3.00
N TRP A 119 -12.67 8.08 -3.25
CA TRP A 119 -12.18 7.83 -4.61
C TRP A 119 -12.91 6.67 -5.31
N ILE A 120 -13.52 5.73 -4.58
CA ILE A 120 -14.52 4.79 -5.11
C ILE A 120 -15.90 5.29 -4.71
N PRO A 121 -16.84 5.48 -5.68
CA PRO A 121 -18.17 6.06 -5.39
C PRO A 121 -19.17 5.04 -4.83
N ILE A 122 -18.69 4.06 -4.09
CA ILE A 122 -19.51 3.02 -3.44
C ILE A 122 -19.65 3.36 -1.94
N ASN A 123 -20.86 3.33 -1.43
CA ASN A 123 -21.09 3.47 0.01
C ASN A 123 -20.88 2.11 0.71
N PHE A 124 -19.72 1.96 1.36
CA PHE A 124 -19.38 0.77 2.14
C PHE A 124 -19.77 0.86 3.62
N GLU A 125 -20.28 2.01 4.07
CA GLU A 125 -20.65 2.18 5.49
C GLU A 125 -21.90 1.37 5.82
N GLY A 126 -22.84 1.18 4.88
CA GLY A 126 -24.04 0.36 5.05
C GLY A 126 -24.91 0.75 6.25
N GLU A 127 -26.08 0.13 6.37
CA GLU A 127 -26.92 0.30 7.57
C GLU A 127 -26.44 -0.64 8.68
N GLY A 128 -25.68 -0.11 9.64
CA GLY A 128 -25.36 -0.76 10.91
C GLY A 128 -23.98 -1.42 11.01
N ARG A 129 -23.34 -1.87 9.94
CA ARG A 129 -21.96 -2.40 9.98
C ARG A 129 -21.19 -2.07 8.70
N PRO A 130 -20.14 -1.26 8.79
CA PRO A 130 -19.36 -0.90 7.62
C PRO A 130 -18.65 -2.14 7.04
N LEU A 131 -18.74 -2.32 5.71
CA LEU A 131 -18.01 -3.34 4.96
C LEU A 131 -16.53 -2.98 4.90
N LEU A 132 -16.22 -1.68 4.90
CA LEU A 132 -14.89 -1.14 4.90
C LEU A 132 -14.87 0.16 5.72
N PRO A 133 -13.98 0.33 6.70
CA PRO A 133 -13.94 1.52 7.55
C PRO A 133 -13.37 2.76 6.84
N ALA A 134 -12.49 2.54 5.86
CA ALA A 134 -11.89 3.57 5.03
C ALA A 134 -11.40 2.97 3.72
N LEU A 135 -11.44 3.75 2.64
CA LEU A 135 -10.86 3.32 1.37
C LEU A 135 -9.34 3.29 1.47
N PRO A 136 -8.69 2.19 1.08
CA PRO A 136 -7.24 2.13 1.02
C PRO A 136 -6.72 3.00 -0.12
N ILE A 137 -5.53 3.53 0.08
CA ILE A 137 -4.73 4.24 -0.94
C ILE A 137 -3.37 3.55 -1.06
N ASP A 138 -2.66 3.83 -2.14
CA ASP A 138 -1.33 3.29 -2.35
C ASP A 138 -0.37 3.75 -1.23
N PRO A 139 0.56 2.92 -0.74
CA PRO A 139 1.55 3.33 0.27
C PRO A 139 2.43 4.51 -0.15
N VAL A 140 2.62 4.74 -1.43
CA VAL A 140 3.33 5.90 -1.99
C VAL A 140 2.33 6.98 -2.41
N ASN A 141 1.25 6.59 -3.05
CA ASN A 141 0.14 7.40 -3.55
C ASN A 141 0.60 8.68 -4.26
N SER A 142 1.44 8.50 -5.28
CA SER A 142 2.02 9.59 -6.06
C SER A 142 1.70 9.43 -7.54
N PHE A 143 1.53 10.57 -8.21
CA PHE A 143 1.42 10.61 -9.66
C PHE A 143 2.79 10.35 -10.31
N TYR A 144 2.79 9.93 -11.57
CA TYR A 144 4.00 9.70 -12.32
C TYR A 144 4.75 11.01 -12.60
N ASP A 145 5.99 11.09 -12.12
CA ASP A 145 6.94 12.13 -12.45
C ASP A 145 8.06 11.50 -13.30
N PRO A 146 8.27 11.96 -14.55
CA PRO A 146 9.36 11.44 -15.39
C PRO A 146 10.76 11.61 -14.78
N ALA A 147 10.94 12.57 -13.86
CA ALA A 147 12.18 12.80 -13.14
C ALA A 147 12.37 11.87 -11.93
N ASP A 148 11.28 11.23 -11.45
CA ASP A 148 11.30 10.32 -10.29
C ASP A 148 10.78 8.94 -10.66
N PRO A 149 11.67 7.94 -10.91
CA PRO A 149 11.26 6.58 -11.24
C PRO A 149 10.53 5.86 -10.10
N THR A 150 10.54 6.43 -8.89
CA THR A 150 9.82 5.88 -7.73
C THR A 150 8.40 6.44 -7.58
N SER A 151 7.91 7.17 -8.57
CA SER A 151 6.57 7.77 -8.62
C SER A 151 5.58 6.96 -9.48
N GLY A 152 4.34 7.42 -9.57
CA GLY A 152 3.31 6.81 -10.42
C GLY A 152 2.63 5.60 -9.80
N TYR A 153 2.55 5.54 -8.48
CA TYR A 153 1.89 4.47 -7.74
C TYR A 153 0.59 4.97 -7.13
N PHE A 154 -0.51 4.53 -7.69
CA PHE A 154 -1.87 4.83 -7.23
C PHE A 154 -2.81 3.69 -7.64
N TYR A 155 -4.03 3.68 -7.11
CA TYR A 155 -5.05 2.71 -7.47
C TYR A 155 -6.03 3.33 -8.47
N ILE A 156 -6.55 2.48 -9.35
CA ILE A 156 -7.68 2.83 -10.22
C ILE A 156 -8.81 1.84 -10.04
N TYR A 157 -10.03 2.34 -10.23
CA TYR A 157 -11.26 1.57 -10.23
C TYR A 157 -12.12 1.97 -11.42
N ALA A 158 -12.72 1.01 -12.08
CA ALA A 158 -13.69 1.22 -13.14
C ALA A 158 -14.82 0.19 -13.08
N THR A 159 -15.99 0.54 -13.57
CA THR A 159 -17.16 -0.35 -13.63
C THR A 159 -17.88 -0.21 -14.95
N ASP A 160 -18.56 -1.29 -15.37
CA ASP A 160 -19.44 -1.30 -16.54
C ASP A 160 -20.91 -0.97 -16.21
N GLY A 161 -21.22 -0.74 -14.94
CA GLY A 161 -22.57 -0.48 -14.45
C GLY A 161 -23.50 -1.71 -14.37
N THR A 162 -23.02 -2.90 -14.78
CA THR A 162 -23.76 -4.17 -14.70
C THR A 162 -23.34 -5.05 -13.55
N GLY A 163 -22.37 -4.58 -12.75
CA GLY A 163 -21.78 -5.31 -11.63
C GLY A 163 -20.36 -5.83 -11.91
N LYS A 164 -19.85 -5.72 -13.13
CA LYS A 164 -18.44 -5.99 -13.41
C LYS A 164 -17.60 -4.77 -13.07
N TYR A 165 -16.45 -5.01 -12.52
CA TYR A 165 -15.52 -3.96 -12.13
C TYR A 165 -14.06 -4.41 -12.29
N GLU A 166 -13.19 -3.45 -12.39
CA GLU A 166 -11.74 -3.62 -12.44
C GLU A 166 -11.07 -2.75 -11.40
N ILE A 167 -10.06 -3.30 -10.71
CA ILE A 167 -9.22 -2.56 -9.77
C ILE A 167 -7.79 -2.86 -10.14
N ASN A 168 -6.98 -1.82 -10.36
CA ASN A 168 -5.58 -1.97 -10.74
C ASN A 168 -4.66 -1.18 -9.82
N ALA A 169 -3.44 -1.70 -9.66
CA ALA A 169 -2.32 -1.05 -9.00
C ALA A 169 -1.02 -1.43 -9.70
N LYS A 170 -0.07 -0.50 -9.77
CA LYS A 170 1.29 -0.76 -10.24
C LYS A 170 2.12 -1.34 -9.10
N THR A 171 2.93 -2.37 -9.38
CA THR A 171 3.90 -2.95 -8.43
C THR A 171 5.27 -2.32 -8.58
N GLU A 172 6.07 -2.32 -7.51
CA GLU A 172 7.41 -1.72 -7.49
C GLU A 172 8.53 -2.74 -7.55
N SER A 173 8.33 -3.93 -6.96
CA SER A 173 9.40 -4.90 -6.77
C SER A 173 9.65 -5.72 -8.03
N VAL A 174 10.89 -6.09 -8.24
CA VAL A 174 11.28 -7.02 -9.32
C VAL A 174 10.54 -8.36 -9.18
N LYS A 175 10.31 -8.80 -7.94
CA LYS A 175 9.59 -10.04 -7.64
C LYS A 175 8.19 -10.10 -8.26
N TYR A 176 7.50 -8.96 -8.34
CA TYR A 176 6.13 -8.87 -8.87
C TYR A 176 6.06 -8.17 -10.24
N GLY A 177 7.19 -8.05 -10.94
CA GLY A 177 7.24 -7.51 -12.29
C GLY A 177 7.26 -5.99 -12.39
N GLY A 178 7.39 -5.29 -11.26
CA GLY A 178 7.40 -3.83 -11.18
C GLY A 178 8.77 -3.17 -11.33
N GLY A 179 9.79 -3.87 -11.76
CA GLY A 179 11.16 -3.36 -11.81
C GLY A 179 11.65 -2.90 -13.19
N GLY A 180 10.75 -2.65 -14.15
CA GLY A 180 11.07 -2.21 -15.50
C GLY A 180 10.68 -0.79 -15.77
#